data_c7ed9af5df659b3fa9cb0f8a1e4adc06
#
_entry.id   c7ed9af5df659b3fa9cb0f8a1e4adc06
#
_cell.length_a   1.000
_cell.length_b   1.000
_cell.length_c   1.000
_cell.angle_alpha   90.00
_cell.angle_beta   90.00
_cell.angle_gamma   90.00
#
_symmetry.space_group_name_H-M   'P 1'
#
loop_
_entity.id
_entity.type
_entity.pdbx_description
1 polymer ?
#
loop_
_entity_poly.entity_id
_entity_poly.type
_entity_poly.pdbx_seq_one_letter_code
_entity_poly.pdbx_strand_id
1 'polypeptide(L)'
;FEWFCVFYLQVESRHATTYKAVLHSDQFLKQTKIKKILGFSKNKEEGVDAIGKRHDGKIDIIQCKYLDRTDKNLAKTHVESSLDIANGKTAKPYVDTILMCSNAKGLTKNEDLRNRHPNIQFRTLLYGDFKHLNKHDFDNIRAVIDGAIPKHKPKNPRSYQEKTKNKIIKHFKTESRGQIVHACGTGKTLTSYFTYRELKPKITLFAVPSLQLLNQSLLEWTRESLADNNPISPFAVCSDKSNEKLGECEPELWLQEMGIR
;
A
#
# COMPACT_ATOMS: atom_id res chain seq x y z
N PHE A 1 18.79 -4.48 2.94
CA PHE A 1 17.63 -4.21 2.08
C PHE A 1 16.32 -4.62 2.77
N GLU A 2 16.25 -5.76 3.45
CA GLU A 2 15.08 -6.25 4.19
C GLU A 2 14.55 -5.22 5.20
N TRP A 3 15.41 -4.72 6.07
CA TRP A 3 15.05 -3.65 7.01
C TRP A 3 14.56 -2.38 6.34
N PHE A 4 15.15 -2.00 5.20
CA PHE A 4 14.64 -0.88 4.42
C PHE A 4 13.21 -1.13 3.96
N CYS A 5 12.89 -2.33 3.44
CA CYS A 5 11.54 -2.69 3.03
C CYS A 5 10.55 -2.65 4.21
N VAL A 6 10.95 -3.17 5.39
CA VAL A 6 10.13 -3.11 6.60
C VAL A 6 9.80 -1.67 6.99
N PHE A 7 10.80 -0.80 7.02
CA PHE A 7 10.59 0.61 7.37
C PHE A 7 9.81 1.38 6.30
N TYR A 8 10.08 1.10 5.03
CA TYR A 8 9.32 1.66 3.92
C TYR A 8 7.81 1.35 4.05
N LEU A 9 7.46 0.10 4.31
CA LEU A 9 6.07 -0.34 4.48
C LEU A 9 5.39 0.26 5.72
N GLN A 10 6.15 0.66 6.74
CA GLN A 10 5.61 1.34 7.92
C GLN A 10 5.40 2.84 7.70
N VAL A 11 6.16 3.45 6.80
CA VAL A 11 6.21 4.91 6.61
C VAL A 11 5.42 5.36 5.39
N GLU A 12 5.50 4.60 4.30
CA GLU A 12 4.83 4.96 3.07
C GLU A 12 3.32 4.86 3.24
N SER A 13 2.61 5.95 2.97
CA SER A 13 1.21 6.14 3.38
C SER A 13 0.24 5.07 2.85
N ARG A 14 0.46 4.54 1.65
CA ARG A 14 -0.38 3.47 1.06
C ARG A 14 -0.27 2.17 1.85
N HIS A 15 0.95 1.82 2.28
CA HIS A 15 1.22 0.60 3.02
C HIS A 15 0.92 0.75 4.51
N ALA A 16 1.20 1.92 5.08
CA ALA A 16 0.91 2.23 6.48
C ALA A 16 -0.60 2.17 6.81
N THR A 17 -1.49 2.40 5.83
CA THR A 17 -2.95 2.18 5.99
C THR A 17 -3.34 0.71 5.90
N THR A 18 -2.55 -0.12 5.22
CA THR A 18 -2.82 -1.55 5.05
C THR A 18 -2.43 -2.35 6.29
N TYR A 19 -1.29 -2.00 6.88
CA TYR A 19 -0.68 -2.78 7.96
C TYR A 19 -0.85 -2.12 9.32
N LYS A 20 -1.34 -2.89 10.27
CA LYS A 20 -1.28 -2.55 11.70
C LYS A 20 0.16 -2.58 12.23
N ALA A 21 0.98 -3.47 11.71
CA ALA A 21 2.40 -3.60 12.01
C ALA A 21 3.11 -4.38 10.92
N VAL A 22 4.34 -3.99 10.62
CA VAL A 22 5.28 -4.77 9.77
C VAL A 22 6.45 -5.19 10.65
N LEU A 23 6.77 -6.48 10.66
CA LEU A 23 7.77 -7.06 11.55
C LEU A 23 8.82 -7.82 10.73
N HIS A 24 10.09 -7.47 10.92
CA HIS A 24 11.22 -8.24 10.40
C HIS A 24 11.29 -9.63 11.01
N SER A 25 11.99 -10.59 10.39
CA SER A 25 12.19 -11.96 10.89
C SER A 25 12.73 -11.99 12.32
N ASP A 26 13.71 -11.16 12.65
CA ASP A 26 14.26 -11.00 14.01
C ASP A 26 13.21 -10.63 15.07
N GLN A 27 12.10 -10.03 14.66
CA GLN A 27 11.03 -9.60 15.55
C GLN A 27 9.89 -10.62 15.62
N PHE A 28 9.40 -11.12 14.48
CA PHE A 28 8.26 -12.03 14.50
C PHE A 28 8.63 -13.45 14.96
N LEU A 29 9.88 -13.91 14.74
CA LEU A 29 10.35 -15.20 15.23
C LEU A 29 10.40 -15.30 16.77
N LYS A 30 10.42 -14.16 17.46
CA LYS A 30 10.27 -14.09 18.92
C LYS A 30 8.81 -14.24 19.39
N GLN A 31 7.85 -14.17 18.47
CA GLN A 31 6.42 -14.24 18.79
C GLN A 31 5.90 -15.67 18.57
N THR A 32 5.72 -16.43 19.64
CA THR A 32 5.30 -17.85 19.60
C THR A 32 4.04 -18.08 18.77
N LYS A 33 3.05 -17.16 18.86
CA LYS A 33 1.80 -17.26 18.10
C LYS A 33 2.05 -17.19 16.59
N ILE A 34 2.88 -16.27 16.14
CA ILE A 34 3.20 -16.07 14.71
C ILE A 34 3.99 -17.25 14.18
N LYS A 35 5.00 -17.70 14.93
CA LYS A 35 5.76 -18.91 14.57
C LYS A 35 4.86 -20.13 14.36
N LYS A 36 3.90 -20.34 15.27
CA LYS A 36 2.95 -21.46 15.17
C LYS A 36 2.04 -21.32 13.93
N ILE A 37 1.59 -20.12 13.62
CA ILE A 37 0.79 -19.84 12.40
C ILE A 37 1.60 -20.19 11.16
N LEU A 38 2.84 -19.69 11.05
CA LEU A 38 3.70 -19.91 9.89
C LEU A 38 4.36 -21.29 9.84
N GLY A 39 4.14 -22.14 10.85
CA GLY A 39 4.67 -23.50 10.89
C GLY A 39 6.15 -23.59 11.26
N PHE A 40 6.76 -22.51 11.76
CA PHE A 40 8.17 -22.52 12.15
C PHE A 40 8.39 -23.22 13.50
N SER A 41 9.21 -24.26 13.50
CA SER A 41 9.63 -24.98 14.73
C SER A 41 10.86 -24.36 15.38
N LYS A 42 11.77 -23.80 14.57
CA LYS A 42 13.04 -23.18 14.99
C LYS A 42 12.97 -21.64 14.88
N ASN A 43 13.94 -20.97 15.51
CA ASN A 43 14.12 -19.52 15.36
C ASN A 43 14.95 -19.15 14.10
N LYS A 44 14.68 -19.86 13.01
CA LYS A 44 15.32 -19.64 11.73
C LYS A 44 14.23 -19.37 10.69
N GLU A 45 14.41 -18.34 9.91
CA GLU A 45 13.54 -18.07 8.77
C GLU A 45 13.80 -19.04 7.64
N GLU A 46 12.75 -19.39 6.91
CA GLU A 46 12.82 -20.25 5.73
C GLU A 46 11.97 -19.57 4.64
N GLY A 47 12.52 -18.52 4.01
CA GLY A 47 11.84 -17.83 2.91
C GLY A 47 10.76 -16.80 3.34
N VAL A 48 10.89 -16.23 4.55
CA VAL A 48 10.05 -15.13 5.03
C VAL A 48 10.93 -14.11 5.73
N ASP A 49 11.25 -13.01 5.05
CA ASP A 49 12.14 -11.99 5.60
C ASP A 49 11.39 -11.04 6.54
N ALA A 50 10.10 -10.81 6.28
CA ALA A 50 9.22 -10.03 7.15
C ALA A 50 7.76 -10.46 7.01
N ILE A 51 6.91 -9.97 7.89
CA ILE A 51 5.46 -10.13 7.83
C ILE A 51 4.74 -8.79 7.99
N GLY A 52 3.63 -8.62 7.29
CA GLY A 52 2.69 -7.53 7.48
C GLY A 52 1.43 -8.01 8.20
N LYS A 53 1.16 -7.50 9.40
CA LYS A 53 -0.10 -7.76 10.11
C LYS A 53 -1.15 -6.78 9.63
N ARG A 54 -2.17 -7.25 8.94
CA ARG A 54 -3.26 -6.41 8.43
C ARG A 54 -4.30 -6.10 9.52
N HIS A 55 -5.10 -5.07 9.26
CA HIS A 55 -6.19 -4.67 10.17
C HIS A 55 -7.33 -5.70 10.23
N ASP A 56 -7.53 -6.51 9.17
CA ASP A 56 -8.51 -7.60 9.11
C ASP A 56 -8.07 -8.89 9.82
N GLY A 57 -6.89 -8.88 10.45
CA GLY A 57 -6.33 -10.02 11.18
C GLY A 57 -5.54 -10.99 10.31
N LYS A 58 -5.46 -10.77 9.00
CA LYS A 58 -4.60 -11.54 8.08
C LYS A 58 -3.14 -11.15 8.22
N ILE A 59 -2.28 -11.98 7.66
CA ILE A 59 -0.84 -11.81 7.65
C ILE A 59 -0.37 -11.92 6.19
N ASP A 60 0.31 -10.89 5.71
CA ASP A 60 1.03 -10.94 4.45
C ASP A 60 2.44 -11.44 4.70
N ILE A 61 2.89 -12.41 3.91
CA ILE A 61 4.29 -12.83 3.88
C ILE A 61 5.06 -11.85 3.01
N ILE A 62 6.19 -11.35 3.52
CA ILE A 62 7.05 -10.40 2.81
C ILE A 62 8.38 -11.07 2.57
N GLN A 63 8.75 -11.17 1.29
CA GLN A 63 10.03 -11.67 0.82
C GLN A 63 10.81 -10.54 0.17
N CYS A 64 12.06 -10.37 0.58
CA CYS A 64 12.92 -9.31 0.07
C CYS A 64 14.07 -9.92 -0.76
N LYS A 65 14.28 -9.41 -1.97
CA LYS A 65 15.38 -9.85 -2.83
C LYS A 65 16.10 -8.68 -3.45
N TYR A 66 17.35 -8.48 -3.05
CA TYR A 66 18.22 -7.51 -3.68
C TYR A 66 18.99 -8.17 -4.82
N LEU A 67 19.01 -7.53 -5.99
CA LEU A 67 19.77 -7.95 -7.16
C LEU A 67 20.92 -6.97 -7.41
N ASP A 68 22.05 -7.46 -7.89
CA ASP A 68 23.21 -6.64 -8.25
C ASP A 68 22.90 -5.64 -9.39
N ARG A 69 21.86 -5.91 -10.18
CA ARG A 69 21.41 -5.11 -11.31
C ARG A 69 19.92 -4.88 -11.27
N THR A 70 19.49 -3.65 -11.44
CA THR A 70 18.08 -3.23 -11.43
C THR A 70 17.32 -3.49 -12.74
N ASP A 71 18.02 -3.81 -13.83
CA ASP A 71 17.45 -4.10 -15.14
C ASP A 71 16.98 -5.56 -15.30
N LYS A 72 17.27 -6.41 -14.31
CA LYS A 72 16.86 -7.82 -14.33
C LYS A 72 15.47 -8.02 -13.72
N ASN A 73 14.81 -9.08 -14.16
CA ASN A 73 13.59 -9.58 -13.54
C ASN A 73 13.91 -10.62 -12.45
N LEU A 74 13.07 -10.66 -11.42
CA LEU A 74 13.08 -11.72 -10.42
C LEU A 74 12.68 -13.05 -11.06
N ALA A 75 13.39 -14.13 -10.74
CA ALA A 75 12.98 -15.47 -11.08
C ALA A 75 11.87 -15.96 -10.16
N LYS A 76 10.95 -16.82 -10.65
CA LYS A 76 9.87 -17.42 -9.86
C LYS A 76 10.38 -18.25 -8.67
N THR A 77 11.55 -18.84 -8.77
CA THR A 77 12.19 -19.63 -7.70
C THR A 77 12.40 -18.81 -6.41
N HIS A 78 12.49 -17.49 -6.51
CA HIS A 78 12.57 -16.63 -5.31
C HIS A 78 11.29 -16.56 -4.50
N VAL A 79 10.17 -17.05 -5.04
CA VAL A 79 8.85 -17.02 -4.39
C VAL A 79 8.43 -18.39 -3.86
N GLU A 80 9.05 -19.47 -4.31
CA GLU A 80 8.61 -20.85 -4.04
C GLU A 80 8.62 -21.18 -2.54
N SER A 81 9.64 -20.79 -1.80
CA SER A 81 9.71 -21.02 -0.36
C SER A 81 8.59 -20.29 0.43
N SER A 82 8.29 -19.06 0.03
CA SER A 82 7.19 -18.30 0.62
C SER A 82 5.81 -18.91 0.31
N LEU A 83 5.68 -19.50 -0.88
CA LEU A 83 4.47 -20.23 -1.29
C LEU A 83 4.23 -21.48 -0.48
N ASP A 84 5.27 -22.26 -0.22
CA ASP A 84 5.18 -23.47 0.59
C ASP A 84 4.69 -23.13 2.00
N ILE A 85 5.20 -22.05 2.57
CA ILE A 85 4.77 -21.56 3.89
C ILE A 85 3.32 -21.08 3.85
N ALA A 86 2.94 -20.25 2.87
CA ALA A 86 1.58 -19.71 2.74
C ALA A 86 0.53 -20.82 2.56
N ASN A 87 0.86 -21.88 1.83
CA ASN A 87 -0.01 -23.05 1.63
C ASN A 87 0.00 -24.03 2.80
N GLY A 88 0.87 -23.83 3.78
CA GLY A 88 0.98 -24.67 4.98
C GLY A 88 -0.36 -24.72 5.74
N LYS A 89 -0.68 -25.89 6.32
CA LYS A 89 -1.97 -26.17 6.99
C LYS A 89 -2.32 -25.14 8.07
N THR A 90 -1.34 -24.64 8.79
CA THR A 90 -1.48 -23.67 9.88
C THR A 90 -1.49 -22.23 9.38
N ALA A 91 -0.81 -21.94 8.27
CA ALA A 91 -0.72 -20.60 7.69
C ALA A 91 -1.94 -20.24 6.82
N LYS A 92 -2.43 -21.18 6.02
CA LYS A 92 -3.52 -20.99 5.06
C LYS A 92 -4.76 -20.22 5.56
N PRO A 93 -5.23 -20.39 6.82
CA PRO A 93 -6.35 -19.59 7.33
C PRO A 93 -6.02 -18.12 7.55
N TYR A 94 -4.75 -17.76 7.68
CA TYR A 94 -4.27 -16.42 8.05
C TYR A 94 -3.52 -15.71 6.94
N VAL A 95 -2.94 -16.46 5.99
CA VAL A 95 -2.10 -15.94 4.91
C VAL A 95 -2.82 -16.11 3.59
N ASP A 96 -3.03 -15.02 2.88
CA ASP A 96 -3.59 -15.01 1.53
C ASP A 96 -2.78 -14.14 0.56
N THR A 97 -1.72 -13.50 1.04
CA THR A 97 -0.91 -12.57 0.24
C THR A 97 0.58 -12.81 0.47
N ILE A 98 1.34 -12.81 -0.63
CA ILE A 98 2.79 -12.76 -0.64
C ILE A 98 3.21 -11.45 -1.33
N LEU A 99 3.99 -10.63 -0.63
CA LEU A 99 4.57 -9.39 -1.11
C LEU A 99 6.06 -9.60 -1.40
N MET A 100 6.45 -9.47 -2.66
CA MET A 100 7.84 -9.49 -3.09
C MET A 100 8.40 -8.08 -3.19
N CYS A 101 9.40 -7.77 -2.37
CA CYS A 101 10.11 -6.49 -2.40
C CYS A 101 11.47 -6.68 -3.10
N SER A 102 11.75 -5.89 -4.13
CA SER A 102 13.01 -5.99 -4.86
C SER A 102 13.40 -4.70 -5.58
N ASN A 103 14.68 -4.54 -5.83
CA ASN A 103 15.20 -3.57 -6.79
C ASN A 103 15.14 -4.06 -8.25
N ALA A 104 14.46 -5.16 -8.53
CA ALA A 104 14.28 -5.71 -9.87
C ALA A 104 13.35 -4.82 -10.72
N LYS A 105 13.42 -5.01 -12.05
CA LYS A 105 12.51 -4.36 -13.00
C LYS A 105 11.12 -5.00 -13.01
N GLY A 106 11.03 -6.31 -12.81
CA GLY A 106 9.79 -7.08 -12.88
C GLY A 106 9.93 -8.48 -12.31
N LEU A 107 8.85 -9.26 -12.37
CA LEU A 107 8.80 -10.66 -11.97
C LEU A 107 8.56 -11.53 -13.23
N THR A 108 9.44 -12.52 -13.47
CA THR A 108 9.33 -13.44 -14.59
C THR A 108 8.20 -14.45 -14.36
N LYS A 109 7.34 -14.66 -15.38
CA LYS A 109 6.24 -15.65 -15.37
C LYS A 109 5.24 -15.49 -14.21
N ASN A 110 4.85 -14.25 -13.96
CA ASN A 110 3.88 -13.91 -12.90
C ASN A 110 2.52 -14.61 -13.09
N GLU A 111 2.01 -14.68 -14.32
CA GLU A 111 0.74 -15.36 -14.65
C GLU A 111 0.75 -16.86 -14.29
N ASP A 112 1.86 -17.55 -14.52
CA ASP A 112 2.03 -18.97 -14.19
C ASP A 112 1.92 -19.20 -12.65
N LEU A 113 2.45 -18.30 -11.83
CA LEU A 113 2.33 -18.36 -10.37
C LEU A 113 0.90 -18.16 -9.91
N ARG A 114 0.19 -17.19 -10.49
CA ARG A 114 -1.21 -16.88 -10.14
C ARG A 114 -2.14 -18.03 -10.50
N ASN A 115 -2.01 -18.57 -11.68
CA ASN A 115 -2.84 -19.67 -12.18
C ASN A 115 -2.69 -20.93 -11.30
N ARG A 116 -1.48 -21.22 -10.81
CA ARG A 116 -1.22 -22.38 -9.95
C ARG A 116 -1.64 -22.18 -8.50
N HIS A 117 -1.74 -20.93 -8.02
CA HIS A 117 -2.06 -20.59 -6.65
C HIS A 117 -3.18 -19.54 -6.56
N PRO A 118 -4.42 -19.87 -7.01
CA PRO A 118 -5.52 -18.90 -7.13
C PRO A 118 -5.97 -18.31 -5.77
N ASN A 119 -5.63 -18.97 -4.66
CA ASN A 119 -5.97 -18.51 -3.31
C ASN A 119 -4.91 -17.59 -2.69
N ILE A 120 -3.78 -17.37 -3.37
CA ILE A 120 -2.68 -16.52 -2.90
C ILE A 120 -2.54 -15.34 -3.84
N GLN A 121 -2.66 -14.14 -3.29
CA GLN A 121 -2.37 -12.91 -4.00
C GLN A 121 -0.86 -12.67 -4.04
N PHE A 122 -0.32 -12.47 -5.24
CA PHE A 122 1.06 -12.06 -5.43
C PHE A 122 1.11 -10.57 -5.66
N ARG A 123 1.86 -9.88 -4.83
CA ARG A 123 2.10 -8.44 -4.90
C ARG A 123 3.58 -8.19 -5.00
N THR A 124 3.95 -7.13 -5.68
CA THR A 124 5.35 -6.75 -5.86
C THR A 124 5.57 -5.30 -5.48
N LEU A 125 6.70 -5.02 -4.84
CA LEU A 125 7.30 -3.69 -4.72
C LEU A 125 8.63 -3.74 -5.43
N LEU A 126 8.70 -3.13 -6.59
CA LEU A 126 9.84 -3.18 -7.50
C LEU A 126 10.59 -1.84 -7.50
N TYR A 127 11.69 -1.77 -8.25
CA TYR A 127 12.50 -0.56 -8.33
C TYR A 127 11.69 0.70 -8.65
N GLY A 128 10.65 0.58 -9.51
CA GLY A 128 9.77 1.68 -9.88
C GLY A 128 9.01 2.29 -8.70
N ASP A 129 8.60 1.46 -7.74
CA ASP A 129 7.81 1.87 -6.58
C ASP A 129 8.61 2.73 -5.60
N PHE A 130 9.91 2.51 -5.49
CA PHE A 130 10.79 3.27 -4.62
C PHE A 130 11.22 4.63 -5.19
N LYS A 131 11.01 4.88 -6.49
CA LYS A 131 11.34 6.16 -7.13
C LYS A 131 10.50 7.34 -6.65
N HIS A 132 9.36 7.07 -6.03
CA HIS A 132 8.47 8.11 -5.50
C HIS A 132 8.94 8.67 -4.14
N LEU A 133 9.92 8.04 -3.50
CA LEU A 133 10.44 8.48 -2.23
C LEU A 133 11.08 9.84 -2.35
N ASN A 134 10.66 10.74 -1.50
CA ASN A 134 11.21 12.09 -1.38
C ASN A 134 11.97 12.24 -0.05
N LYS A 135 12.57 13.40 0.17
CA LYS A 135 13.34 13.68 1.39
C LYS A 135 12.53 13.43 2.67
N HIS A 136 11.27 13.82 2.69
CA HIS A 136 10.40 13.63 3.87
C HIS A 136 10.16 12.15 4.17
N ASP A 137 9.99 11.33 3.14
CA ASP A 137 9.83 9.89 3.32
C ASP A 137 11.09 9.26 3.91
N PHE A 138 12.28 9.67 3.44
CA PHE A 138 13.56 9.23 4.02
C PHE A 138 13.79 9.73 5.44
N ASP A 139 13.37 10.95 5.77
CA ASP A 139 13.47 11.49 7.13
C ASP A 139 12.54 10.70 8.09
N ASN A 140 11.36 10.30 7.64
CA ASN A 140 10.45 9.41 8.38
C ASN A 140 11.04 8.00 8.55
N ILE A 141 11.66 7.42 7.51
CA ILE A 141 12.33 6.12 7.59
C ILE A 141 13.45 6.17 8.65
N ARG A 142 14.27 7.22 8.64
CA ARG A 142 15.31 7.42 9.67
C ARG A 142 14.72 7.53 11.07
N ALA A 143 13.65 8.30 11.22
CA ALA A 143 12.98 8.44 12.51
C ALA A 143 12.49 7.08 13.05
N VAL A 144 11.96 6.21 12.19
CA VAL A 144 11.53 4.86 12.59
C VAL A 144 12.71 3.96 12.95
N ILE A 145 13.84 4.06 12.25
CA ILE A 145 15.08 3.37 12.62
C ILE A 145 15.52 3.76 14.03
N ASP A 146 15.39 5.03 14.40
CA ASP A 146 15.70 5.58 15.72
C ASP A 146 14.59 5.31 16.76
N GLY A 147 13.59 4.48 16.44
CA GLY A 147 12.49 4.07 17.32
C GLY A 147 11.37 5.10 17.48
N ALA A 148 11.37 6.15 16.67
CA ALA A 148 10.29 7.14 16.64
C ALA A 148 9.09 6.66 15.81
N ILE A 149 7.89 7.15 16.17
CA ILE A 149 6.69 6.93 15.35
C ILE A 149 6.70 7.96 14.20
N PRO A 150 6.49 7.55 12.93
CA PRO A 150 6.40 8.47 11.81
C PRO A 150 5.34 9.53 12.07
N LYS A 151 5.71 10.79 11.97
CA LYS A 151 4.77 11.90 12.15
C LYS A 151 4.35 12.44 10.80
N HIS A 152 3.15 12.10 10.36
CA HIS A 152 2.51 12.79 9.26
C HIS A 152 1.89 14.08 9.79
N LYS A 153 2.28 15.23 9.24
CA LYS A 153 1.65 16.52 9.59
C LYS A 153 0.46 16.74 8.65
N PRO A 154 -0.75 16.90 9.19
CA PRO A 154 -1.91 17.20 8.33
C PRO A 154 -1.73 18.56 7.66
N LYS A 155 -2.13 18.65 6.41
CA LYS A 155 -2.17 19.93 5.71
C LYS A 155 -3.35 20.75 6.20
N ASN A 156 -3.12 22.03 6.37
CA ASN A 156 -4.19 22.97 6.64
C ASN A 156 -4.78 23.50 5.31
N PRO A 157 -6.10 23.63 5.20
CA PRO A 157 -6.70 24.21 4.02
C PRO A 157 -6.27 25.68 3.86
N ARG A 158 -5.91 26.08 2.64
CA ARG A 158 -5.68 27.48 2.31
C ARG A 158 -7.00 28.25 2.41
N SER A 159 -6.95 29.58 2.56
CA SER A 159 -8.13 30.41 2.77
C SER A 159 -9.25 30.22 1.72
N TYR A 160 -8.87 30.06 0.46
CA TYR A 160 -9.82 29.77 -0.62
C TYR A 160 -10.38 28.33 -0.57
N GLN A 161 -9.60 27.35 -0.13
CA GLN A 161 -10.05 25.97 0.06
C GLN A 161 -11.04 25.89 1.23
N GLU A 162 -10.75 26.59 2.32
CA GLU A 162 -11.64 26.71 3.46
C GLU A 162 -12.98 27.35 3.09
N LYS A 163 -12.93 28.47 2.35
CA LYS A 163 -14.15 29.13 1.82
C LYS A 163 -14.96 28.19 0.93
N THR A 164 -14.28 27.42 0.06
CA THR A 164 -14.95 26.47 -0.83
C THR A 164 -15.57 25.32 -0.06
N LYS A 165 -14.83 24.71 0.86
CA LYS A 165 -15.33 23.65 1.76
C LYS A 165 -16.61 24.11 2.47
N ASN A 166 -16.59 25.29 3.08
CA ASN A 166 -17.72 25.81 3.82
C ASN A 166 -18.95 26.08 2.91
N LYS A 167 -18.72 26.53 1.67
CA LYS A 167 -19.80 26.67 0.68
C LYS A 167 -20.40 25.31 0.30
N ILE A 168 -19.57 24.29 0.08
CA ILE A 168 -20.02 22.92 -0.24
C ILE A 168 -20.88 22.37 0.90
N ILE A 169 -20.41 22.47 2.14
CA ILE A 169 -21.13 21.96 3.31
C ILE A 169 -22.47 22.65 3.48
N LYS A 170 -22.50 23.99 3.29
CA LYS A 170 -23.75 24.75 3.34
C LYS A 170 -24.70 24.32 2.23
N HIS A 171 -24.19 24.15 1.00
CA HIS A 171 -24.97 23.76 -0.18
C HIS A 171 -25.64 22.38 0.01
N PHE A 172 -24.91 21.40 0.50
CA PHE A 172 -25.43 20.04 0.73
C PHE A 172 -26.40 19.89 1.92
N LYS A 173 -26.73 20.99 2.61
CA LYS A 173 -27.85 20.98 3.57
C LYS A 173 -29.21 21.02 2.87
N THR A 174 -29.29 21.57 1.68
CA THR A 174 -30.53 21.76 0.92
C THR A 174 -30.51 21.08 -0.44
N GLU A 175 -29.33 20.91 -1.03
CA GLU A 175 -29.13 20.41 -2.38
C GLU A 175 -28.43 19.05 -2.39
N SER A 176 -28.81 18.17 -3.33
CA SER A 176 -28.20 16.84 -3.51
C SER A 176 -27.02 16.83 -4.49
N ARG A 177 -26.82 17.88 -5.27
CA ARG A 177 -25.78 18.01 -6.31
C ARG A 177 -25.17 19.39 -6.29
N GLY A 178 -23.93 19.48 -6.76
CA GLY A 178 -23.24 20.75 -6.92
C GLY A 178 -22.06 20.62 -7.86
N GLN A 179 -21.59 21.75 -8.39
CA GLN A 179 -20.39 21.82 -9.21
C GLN A 179 -19.38 22.76 -8.58
N ILE A 180 -18.12 22.33 -8.56
CA ILE A 180 -16.99 23.13 -8.06
C ILE A 180 -16.08 23.42 -9.23
N VAL A 181 -15.90 24.70 -9.54
CA VAL A 181 -14.98 25.15 -10.58
C VAL A 181 -13.76 25.78 -9.93
N HIS A 182 -12.62 25.13 -10.09
CA HIS A 182 -11.32 25.58 -9.60
C HIS A 182 -10.29 25.51 -10.73
N ALA A 183 -9.36 26.45 -10.78
CA ALA A 183 -8.23 26.41 -11.70
C ALA A 183 -7.34 25.17 -11.48
N CYS A 184 -6.55 24.80 -12.48
CA CYS A 184 -5.54 23.76 -12.34
C CYS A 184 -4.50 24.15 -11.25
N GLY A 185 -3.98 23.18 -10.53
CA GLY A 185 -2.98 23.41 -9.49
C GLY A 185 -3.49 23.97 -8.16
N THR A 186 -4.79 24.27 -8.01
CA THR A 186 -5.35 24.84 -6.77
C THR A 186 -5.60 23.81 -5.67
N GLY A 187 -5.23 22.53 -5.88
CA GLY A 187 -5.40 21.47 -4.87
C GLY A 187 -6.84 20.99 -4.73
N LYS A 188 -7.53 20.75 -5.84
CA LYS A 188 -8.90 20.21 -5.87
C LYS A 188 -9.03 18.92 -5.05
N THR A 189 -8.05 18.01 -5.18
CA THR A 189 -7.99 16.74 -4.45
C THR A 189 -7.96 16.96 -2.94
N LEU A 190 -7.16 17.92 -2.46
CA LEU A 190 -7.15 18.30 -1.04
C LEU A 190 -8.44 18.96 -0.58
N THR A 191 -9.02 19.84 -1.41
CA THR A 191 -10.31 20.47 -1.09
C THR A 191 -11.41 19.43 -0.94
N SER A 192 -11.42 18.38 -1.78
CA SER A 192 -12.36 17.26 -1.66
C SER A 192 -12.09 16.43 -0.40
N TYR A 193 -10.83 16.19 -0.05
CA TYR A 193 -10.47 15.53 1.20
C TYR A 193 -10.93 16.32 2.43
N PHE A 194 -10.69 17.63 2.50
CA PHE A 194 -11.16 18.47 3.59
C PHE A 194 -12.69 18.49 3.72
N THR A 195 -13.40 18.42 2.58
CA THR A 195 -14.86 18.31 2.57
C THR A 195 -15.32 16.95 3.09
N TYR A 196 -14.68 15.85 2.64
CA TYR A 196 -14.91 14.50 3.15
C TYR A 196 -14.72 14.43 4.66
N ARG A 197 -13.60 14.95 5.18
CA ARG A 197 -13.27 14.95 6.60
C ARG A 197 -14.35 15.64 7.46
N GLU A 198 -14.95 16.72 6.95
CA GLU A 198 -16.00 17.47 7.64
C GLU A 198 -17.36 16.78 7.55
N LEU A 199 -17.73 16.25 6.38
CA LEU A 199 -19.01 15.57 6.14
C LEU A 199 -19.11 14.19 6.80
N LYS A 200 -17.97 13.51 6.99
CA LYS A 200 -17.86 12.16 7.57
C LYS A 200 -18.85 11.15 6.97
N PRO A 201 -18.93 11.02 5.65
CA PRO A 201 -19.85 10.09 5.03
C PRO A 201 -19.47 8.64 5.34
N LYS A 202 -20.44 7.73 5.38
CA LYS A 202 -20.18 6.30 5.59
C LYS A 202 -19.45 5.66 4.41
N ILE A 203 -19.77 6.11 3.20
CA ILE A 203 -19.17 5.64 1.95
C ILE A 203 -18.92 6.85 1.06
N THR A 204 -17.78 6.88 0.40
CA THR A 204 -17.43 7.90 -0.60
C THR A 204 -17.03 7.22 -1.88
N LEU A 205 -17.69 7.58 -2.98
CA LEU A 205 -17.27 7.21 -4.33
C LEU A 205 -16.46 8.36 -4.92
N PHE A 206 -15.24 8.09 -5.33
CA PHE A 206 -14.34 9.04 -5.95
C PHE A 206 -14.00 8.59 -7.37
N ALA A 207 -14.59 9.23 -8.37
CA ALA A 207 -14.40 8.90 -9.78
C ALA A 207 -13.40 9.87 -10.44
N VAL A 208 -12.44 9.32 -11.17
CA VAL A 208 -11.41 10.07 -11.91
C VAL A 208 -11.23 9.52 -13.32
N PRO A 209 -10.87 10.35 -14.29
CA PRO A 209 -10.80 9.93 -15.70
C PRO A 209 -9.53 9.17 -16.09
N SER A 210 -8.53 9.02 -15.21
CA SER A 210 -7.29 8.33 -15.53
C SER A 210 -6.67 7.65 -14.32
N LEU A 211 -5.87 6.60 -14.55
CA LEU A 211 -5.10 5.88 -13.54
C LEU A 211 -4.09 6.78 -12.82
N GLN A 212 -3.47 7.72 -13.54
CA GLN A 212 -2.54 8.67 -12.95
C GLN A 212 -3.22 9.55 -11.91
N LEU A 213 -4.42 10.06 -12.21
CA LEU A 213 -5.21 10.85 -11.27
C LEU A 213 -5.74 10.01 -10.11
N LEU A 214 -6.07 8.73 -10.36
CA LEU A 214 -6.46 7.80 -9.32
C LEU A 214 -5.32 7.60 -8.33
N ASN A 215 -4.12 7.28 -8.82
CA ASN A 215 -2.93 7.11 -7.99
C ASN A 215 -2.60 8.36 -7.17
N GLN A 216 -2.58 9.52 -7.83
CA GLN A 216 -2.31 10.80 -7.15
C GLN A 216 -3.33 11.08 -6.05
N SER A 217 -4.62 10.84 -6.31
CA SER A 217 -5.69 11.09 -5.35
C SER A 217 -5.63 10.13 -4.17
N LEU A 218 -5.37 8.85 -4.42
CA LEU A 218 -5.19 7.85 -3.38
C LEU A 218 -4.02 8.18 -2.47
N LEU A 219 -2.86 8.50 -3.05
CA LEU A 219 -1.66 8.91 -2.29
C LEU A 219 -1.95 10.11 -1.39
N GLU A 220 -2.62 11.12 -1.93
CA GLU A 220 -2.91 12.34 -1.19
C GLU A 220 -3.91 12.08 -0.06
N TRP A 221 -5.00 11.37 -0.34
CA TRP A 221 -6.02 11.05 0.65
C TRP A 221 -5.53 10.12 1.75
N THR A 222 -4.77 9.06 1.41
CA THR A 222 -4.21 8.16 2.42
C THR A 222 -3.21 8.89 3.32
N ARG A 223 -2.34 9.73 2.76
CA ARG A 223 -1.39 10.54 3.51
C ARG A 223 -2.08 11.48 4.50
N GLU A 224 -3.10 12.20 4.06
CA GLU A 224 -3.85 13.11 4.92
C GLU A 224 -4.66 12.38 5.98
N SER A 225 -5.23 11.21 5.65
CA SER A 225 -5.99 10.39 6.61
C SER A 225 -5.11 9.83 7.73
N LEU A 226 -3.87 9.46 7.42
CA LEU A 226 -2.88 9.08 8.43
C LEU A 226 -2.48 10.28 9.30
N ALA A 227 -2.27 11.44 8.68
CA ALA A 227 -1.93 12.66 9.40
C ALA A 227 -3.04 13.12 10.36
N ASP A 228 -4.30 12.86 9.99
CA ASP A 228 -5.48 13.13 10.83
C ASP A 228 -5.76 12.01 11.86
N ASN A 229 -4.93 10.97 11.97
CA ASN A 229 -5.16 9.78 12.80
C ASN A 229 -6.50 9.07 12.51
N ASN A 230 -7.00 9.18 11.30
CA ASN A 230 -8.25 8.55 10.84
C ASN A 230 -8.02 7.86 9.48
N PRO A 231 -7.26 6.75 9.45
CA PRO A 231 -6.89 6.07 8.22
C PRO A 231 -8.10 5.58 7.45
N ILE A 232 -8.13 5.89 6.15
CA ILE A 232 -9.15 5.38 5.23
C ILE A 232 -8.74 4.00 4.72
N SER A 233 -9.74 3.17 4.36
CA SER A 233 -9.55 1.90 3.65
C SER A 233 -10.08 2.04 2.22
N PRO A 234 -9.25 2.45 1.26
CA PRO A 234 -9.70 2.65 -0.12
C PRO A 234 -9.90 1.32 -0.84
N PHE A 235 -10.91 1.30 -1.72
CA PHE A 235 -11.12 0.25 -2.71
C PHE A 235 -11.16 0.93 -4.08
N ALA A 236 -10.37 0.46 -5.06
CA ALA A 236 -10.33 1.05 -6.38
C ALA A 236 -10.72 0.05 -7.47
N VAL A 237 -11.47 0.53 -8.45
CA VAL A 237 -11.87 -0.22 -9.63
C VAL A 237 -11.44 0.57 -10.86
N CYS A 238 -10.76 -0.07 -11.80
CA CYS A 238 -10.39 0.53 -13.08
C CYS A 238 -10.50 -0.49 -14.21
N SER A 239 -10.69 -0.01 -15.44
CA SER A 239 -10.90 -0.84 -16.64
C SER A 239 -9.88 -0.54 -17.76
N ASP A 240 -8.73 0.03 -17.43
CA ASP A 240 -7.77 0.45 -18.45
C ASP A 240 -6.92 -0.72 -18.95
N LYS A 241 -7.14 -1.11 -20.21
CA LYS A 241 -6.32 -2.09 -20.95
C LYS A 241 -5.17 -1.45 -21.75
N SER A 242 -4.98 -0.14 -21.68
CA SER A 242 -4.02 0.60 -22.51
C SER A 242 -2.56 0.38 -22.12
N ASN A 243 -2.27 -0.23 -20.98
CA ASN A 243 -0.92 -0.46 -20.48
C ASN A 243 -0.28 -1.77 -20.95
N GLU A 244 -0.97 -2.61 -21.72
CA GLU A 244 -0.36 -3.82 -22.32
C GLU A 244 0.85 -3.51 -23.23
N LYS A 245 0.95 -2.28 -23.79
CA LYS A 245 2.06 -1.85 -24.67
C LYS A 245 3.27 -1.26 -23.95
N LEU A 246 3.17 -0.89 -22.67
CA LEU A 246 4.24 -0.20 -21.95
C LEU A 246 5.04 -1.10 -21.01
N GLY A 247 4.67 -2.37 -20.84
CA GLY A 247 5.40 -3.30 -19.96
C GLY A 247 5.43 -2.89 -18.48
N GLU A 248 4.64 -1.92 -18.10
CA GLU A 248 4.59 -1.35 -16.75
C GLU A 248 3.19 -1.54 -16.16
N CYS A 249 3.07 -2.54 -15.28
CA CYS A 249 1.93 -2.84 -14.42
C CYS A 249 0.56 -3.01 -15.10
N GLU A 250 0.07 -4.23 -15.11
CA GLU A 250 -1.37 -4.48 -15.31
C GLU A 250 -2.17 -3.66 -14.29
N PRO A 251 -3.27 -2.99 -14.67
CA PRO A 251 -4.08 -2.18 -13.76
C PRO A 251 -4.56 -2.94 -12.51
N GLU A 252 -4.89 -4.22 -12.68
CA GLU A 252 -5.29 -5.11 -11.59
C GLU A 252 -4.14 -5.42 -10.64
N LEU A 253 -2.92 -5.56 -11.14
CA LEU A 253 -1.70 -5.70 -10.35
C LEU A 253 -1.44 -4.47 -9.51
N TRP A 254 -1.53 -3.31 -10.12
CA TRP A 254 -1.27 -2.04 -9.46
C TRP A 254 -2.28 -1.75 -8.34
N LEU A 255 -3.56 -2.10 -8.54
CA LEU A 255 -4.58 -2.01 -7.50
C LEU A 255 -4.36 -3.01 -6.38
N GLN A 256 -3.96 -4.25 -6.74
CA GLN A 256 -3.58 -5.28 -5.78
C GLN A 256 -2.31 -4.89 -5.00
N GLU A 257 -1.34 -4.26 -5.66
CA GLU A 257 -0.12 -3.74 -5.02
C GLU A 257 -0.40 -2.66 -3.98
N MET A 258 -1.48 -1.91 -4.14
CA MET A 258 -1.90 -0.91 -3.16
C MET A 258 -2.74 -1.47 -1.99
N GLY A 259 -2.98 -2.78 -1.94
CA GLY A 259 -3.88 -3.36 -0.93
C GLY A 259 -5.34 -3.03 -1.16
N ILE A 260 -5.66 -2.59 -2.37
CA ILE A 260 -6.99 -2.15 -2.76
C ILE A 260 -7.63 -3.33 -3.50
N ARG A 261 -8.76 -3.78 -3.03
CA ARG A 261 -9.60 -4.81 -3.66
C ARG A 261 -10.55 -4.19 -4.65
#